data_b1f732b6b95b88c374faaeba4a9b9b5e
#
_entry.id   b1f732b6b95b88c374faaeba4a9b9b5e
#
_cell.length_a   1.000
_cell.length_b   1.000
_cell.length_c   1.000
_cell.angle_alpha   90.00
_cell.angle_beta   90.00
_cell.angle_gamma   90.00
#
_symmetry.space_group_name_H-M   'P 1'
#
loop_
_entity.id
_entity.type
_entity.pdbx_description
1 polymer ?
#
loop_
_entity_poly.entity_id
_entity_poly.type
_entity_poly.pdbx_seq_one_letter_code
_entity_poly.pdbx_strand_id
1 'polypeptide(L)'
;PRTKDFEMNPATADPTELDVSDLDLWRDGPPHEVFRMLRSQDLHFSELSDFPDEGGFWSVVNYEDIAAVGRDHETFSSKRSIILVDRLPAEPGAPDPIDISQNMMISQDPPRHDRLKALVQRAFTPKMAVEHTERMREIINLVYDRALEKHPDGRVDLVQDVGYFVPAMVIGEMLGAPREDAAQLVDWTNRTTAFEDPRMVTDLDDVWKAVEEFMPYVNDMVTERETNPTDDLTSAIVHAEVDGERLTHEEVLMFFFLLMVAGNDSTRSVFTSGMKSLMD
;
A
#
# COMPACT_ATOMS: atom_id res chain seq x y z
N PRO A 1 2.26 -3.11 -24.12
CA PRO A 1 1.09 -3.99 -24.18
C PRO A 1 1.49 -5.29 -24.86
N ARG A 2 1.87 -6.29 -24.08
CA ARG A 2 2.07 -7.65 -24.58
C ARG A 2 0.73 -8.38 -24.48
N THR A 3 -0.12 -8.23 -25.50
CA THR A 3 -1.18 -9.19 -25.74
C THR A 3 -0.56 -10.42 -26.42
N LYS A 4 -0.06 -11.37 -25.65
CA LYS A 4 0.04 -12.73 -26.11
C LYS A 4 -1.33 -13.36 -25.84
N ASP A 5 -2.05 -13.71 -26.92
CA ASP A 5 -3.20 -14.63 -26.86
C ASP A 5 -2.68 -16.02 -26.44
N PHE A 6 -2.36 -16.17 -25.16
CA PHE A 6 -1.96 -17.44 -24.56
C PHE A 6 -3.04 -17.81 -23.54
N GLU A 7 -4.03 -18.58 -23.98
CA GLU A 7 -4.85 -19.38 -23.06
C GLU A 7 -3.92 -20.42 -22.40
N MET A 8 -3.18 -20.00 -21.38
CA MET A 8 -2.37 -20.92 -20.59
C MET A 8 -3.33 -21.78 -19.77
N ASN A 9 -3.41 -23.07 -20.11
CA ASN A 9 -4.07 -24.04 -19.25
C ASN A 9 -3.09 -24.38 -18.11
N PRO A 10 -3.33 -23.93 -16.86
CA PRO A 10 -2.38 -24.15 -15.74
C PRO A 10 -2.10 -25.64 -15.50
N ALA A 11 -3.02 -26.53 -15.87
CA ALA A 11 -2.86 -27.99 -15.70
C ALA A 11 -1.88 -28.64 -16.68
N THR A 12 -1.46 -27.92 -17.73
CA THR A 12 -0.55 -28.42 -18.78
C THR A 12 0.69 -27.54 -19.00
N ALA A 13 0.80 -26.42 -18.27
CA ALA A 13 1.96 -25.52 -18.37
C ALA A 13 3.21 -26.20 -17.83
N ASP A 14 4.34 -25.99 -18.49
CA ASP A 14 5.65 -26.35 -17.94
C ASP A 14 5.94 -25.41 -16.78
N PRO A 15 6.14 -25.92 -15.57
CA PRO A 15 6.41 -25.06 -14.41
C PRO A 15 7.64 -24.17 -14.56
N THR A 16 8.58 -24.52 -15.40
CA THR A 16 9.81 -23.75 -15.66
C THR A 16 9.56 -22.51 -16.53
N GLU A 17 8.42 -22.46 -17.23
CA GLU A 17 8.03 -21.34 -18.09
C GLU A 17 7.00 -20.39 -17.41
N LEU A 18 6.67 -20.66 -16.14
CA LEU A 18 5.70 -19.85 -15.40
C LEU A 18 6.32 -18.51 -14.98
N ASP A 19 5.75 -17.44 -15.48
CA ASP A 19 6.05 -16.08 -15.03
C ASP A 19 4.94 -15.59 -14.08
N VAL A 20 5.20 -15.57 -12.78
CA VAL A 20 4.20 -15.12 -11.78
C VAL A 20 4.05 -13.60 -11.75
N SER A 21 4.89 -12.85 -12.47
CA SER A 21 4.73 -11.40 -12.68
C SER A 21 3.78 -11.06 -13.83
N ASP A 22 3.38 -12.06 -14.63
CA ASP A 22 2.39 -11.86 -15.69
C ASP A 22 1.01 -11.52 -15.08
N LEU A 23 0.57 -10.27 -15.27
CA LEU A 23 -0.69 -9.77 -14.72
C LEU A 23 -1.92 -10.52 -15.25
N ASP A 24 -1.84 -11.16 -16.41
CA ASP A 24 -2.93 -11.97 -16.94
C ASP A 24 -3.24 -13.20 -16.06
N LEU A 25 -2.24 -13.72 -15.33
CA LEU A 25 -2.46 -14.79 -14.35
C LEU A 25 -3.34 -14.36 -13.17
N TRP A 26 -3.38 -13.07 -12.85
CA TRP A 26 -4.10 -12.53 -11.69
C TRP A 26 -5.48 -11.97 -12.04
N ARG A 27 -5.87 -12.00 -13.31
CA ARG A 27 -7.11 -11.40 -13.81
C ARG A 27 -8.36 -11.89 -13.06
N ASP A 28 -8.44 -13.18 -12.76
CA ASP A 28 -9.58 -13.81 -12.08
C ASP A 28 -9.33 -14.01 -10.58
N GLY A 29 -8.27 -13.39 -10.03
CA GLY A 29 -7.84 -13.49 -8.66
C GLY A 29 -6.52 -14.24 -8.49
N PRO A 30 -6.08 -14.55 -7.25
CA PRO A 30 -4.82 -15.20 -6.99
C PRO A 30 -4.71 -16.56 -7.71
N PRO A 31 -3.62 -16.83 -8.45
CA PRO A 31 -3.46 -18.06 -9.23
C PRO A 31 -3.09 -19.26 -8.34
N HIS A 32 -4.04 -19.72 -7.51
CA HIS A 32 -3.81 -20.76 -6.50
C HIS A 32 -3.24 -22.07 -7.06
N GLU A 33 -3.66 -22.45 -8.28
CA GLU A 33 -3.14 -23.66 -8.93
C GLU A 33 -1.68 -23.52 -9.31
N VAL A 34 -1.25 -22.34 -9.78
CA VAL A 34 0.16 -22.05 -10.06
C VAL A 34 0.97 -22.14 -8.77
N PHE A 35 0.50 -21.50 -7.70
CA PHE A 35 1.19 -21.62 -6.40
C PHE A 35 1.25 -23.03 -5.86
N ARG A 36 0.22 -23.85 -6.09
CA ARG A 36 0.23 -25.27 -5.72
C ARG A 36 1.30 -26.05 -6.48
N MET A 37 1.47 -25.78 -7.78
CA MET A 37 2.51 -26.38 -8.60
C MET A 37 3.89 -25.95 -8.14
N LEU A 38 4.12 -24.66 -7.92
CA LEU A 38 5.39 -24.13 -7.43
C LEU A 38 5.77 -24.71 -6.06
N ARG A 39 4.80 -24.92 -5.15
CA ARG A 39 5.07 -25.58 -3.85
C ARG A 39 5.53 -27.02 -3.94
N SER A 40 5.29 -27.71 -5.05
CA SER A 40 5.75 -29.09 -5.25
C SER A 40 7.16 -29.20 -5.84
N GLN A 41 7.83 -28.09 -6.06
CA GLN A 41 9.15 -27.99 -6.68
C GLN A 41 10.13 -27.29 -5.73
N ASP A 42 11.40 -27.27 -6.15
CA ASP A 42 12.39 -26.37 -5.58
C ASP A 42 12.04 -24.92 -5.93
N LEU A 43 12.78 -23.95 -5.36
CA LEU A 43 12.57 -22.53 -5.62
C LEU A 43 12.52 -22.25 -7.13
N HIS A 44 11.50 -21.52 -7.56
CA HIS A 44 11.31 -21.14 -8.95
C HIS A 44 11.90 -19.75 -9.21
N PHE A 45 12.73 -19.65 -10.27
CA PHE A 45 13.30 -18.39 -10.73
C PHE A 45 12.55 -17.94 -12.00
N SER A 46 11.99 -16.74 -11.96
CA SER A 46 11.41 -16.08 -13.12
C SER A 46 12.39 -15.07 -13.70
N GLU A 47 12.76 -15.22 -14.96
CA GLU A 47 13.61 -14.26 -15.67
C GLU A 47 12.78 -13.02 -16.03
N LEU A 48 13.30 -11.84 -15.73
CA LEU A 48 12.71 -10.55 -16.08
C LEU A 48 13.59 -9.85 -17.11
N SER A 49 13.19 -9.92 -18.39
CA SER A 49 13.93 -9.29 -19.49
C SER A 49 13.97 -7.76 -19.41
N ASP A 50 13.00 -7.18 -18.70
CA ASP A 50 12.86 -5.74 -18.53
C ASP A 50 13.65 -5.23 -17.30
N PHE A 51 14.30 -6.16 -16.54
CA PHE A 51 15.17 -5.89 -15.40
C PHE A 51 16.56 -6.51 -15.62
N PRO A 52 17.35 -6.00 -16.58
CA PRO A 52 18.59 -6.65 -17.00
C PRO A 52 19.66 -6.71 -15.90
N ASP A 53 19.62 -5.81 -14.92
CA ASP A 53 20.58 -5.76 -13.82
C ASP A 53 20.28 -6.82 -12.74
N GLU A 54 19.02 -7.13 -12.48
CA GLU A 54 18.55 -8.13 -11.52
C GLU A 54 18.45 -9.52 -12.14
N GLY A 55 18.24 -9.61 -13.45
CA GLY A 55 18.06 -10.86 -14.19
C GLY A 55 16.74 -11.56 -13.91
N GLY A 56 16.04 -11.27 -12.84
CA GLY A 56 14.80 -11.89 -12.43
C GLY A 56 14.63 -11.98 -10.91
N PHE A 57 13.70 -12.83 -10.48
CA PHE A 57 13.39 -13.02 -9.06
C PHE A 57 13.06 -14.48 -8.71
N TRP A 58 13.22 -14.82 -7.43
CA TRP A 58 12.86 -16.11 -6.88
C TRP A 58 11.48 -16.09 -6.23
N SER A 59 10.61 -17.01 -6.63
CA SER A 59 9.29 -17.19 -6.03
C SER A 59 9.38 -18.08 -4.79
N VAL A 60 9.10 -17.50 -3.61
CA VAL A 60 9.07 -18.21 -2.33
C VAL A 60 7.61 -18.46 -1.94
N VAL A 61 7.13 -19.69 -2.05
CA VAL A 61 5.71 -20.06 -1.92
C VAL A 61 5.42 -21.07 -0.80
N ASN A 62 6.43 -21.63 -0.14
CA ASN A 62 6.29 -22.51 1.01
C ASN A 62 6.28 -21.71 2.31
N TYR A 63 5.46 -22.11 3.27
CA TYR A 63 5.29 -21.38 4.54
C TYR A 63 6.61 -21.26 5.33
N GLU A 64 7.35 -22.37 5.44
CA GLU A 64 8.61 -22.41 6.18
C GLU A 64 9.66 -21.51 5.55
N ASP A 65 9.75 -21.50 4.21
CA ASP A 65 10.68 -20.65 3.46
C ASP A 65 10.32 -19.17 3.58
N ILE A 66 9.03 -18.83 3.43
CA ILE A 66 8.52 -17.45 3.64
C ILE A 66 8.86 -17.00 5.07
N ALA A 67 8.62 -17.85 6.07
CA ALA A 67 8.92 -17.53 7.46
C ALA A 67 10.42 -17.40 7.72
N ALA A 68 11.27 -18.15 7.03
CA ALA A 68 12.73 -18.05 7.11
C ALA A 68 13.22 -16.74 6.50
N VAL A 69 12.80 -16.43 5.26
CA VAL A 69 13.10 -15.16 4.58
C VAL A 69 12.69 -13.95 5.39
N GLY A 70 11.46 -13.96 5.93
CA GLY A 70 10.94 -12.83 6.72
C GLY A 70 11.63 -12.62 8.08
N ARG A 71 12.42 -13.58 8.57
CA ARG A 71 13.19 -13.45 9.83
C ARG A 71 14.66 -13.12 9.61
N ASP A 72 15.19 -13.43 8.46
CA ASP A 72 16.61 -13.27 8.13
C ASP A 72 16.84 -11.99 7.32
N HIS A 73 16.71 -10.83 7.99
CA HIS A 73 16.93 -9.52 7.39
C HIS A 73 18.40 -9.25 7.03
N GLU A 74 19.35 -10.03 7.55
CA GLU A 74 20.76 -9.90 7.21
C GLU A 74 21.04 -10.45 5.80
N THR A 75 20.35 -11.54 5.41
CA THR A 75 20.45 -12.14 4.09
C THR A 75 19.43 -11.51 3.10
N PHE A 76 18.20 -11.27 3.56
CA PHE A 76 17.08 -10.81 2.75
C PHE A 76 16.69 -9.38 3.16
N SER A 77 17.39 -8.40 2.60
CA SER A 77 17.20 -6.99 2.89
C SER A 77 15.96 -6.42 2.19
N SER A 78 15.20 -5.57 2.90
CA SER A 78 14.06 -4.81 2.35
C SER A 78 14.47 -3.50 1.65
N LYS A 79 15.77 -3.16 1.64
CA LYS A 79 16.24 -1.82 1.21
C LYS A 79 16.05 -1.53 -0.28
N ARG A 80 15.97 -2.53 -1.13
CA ARG A 80 15.89 -2.30 -2.58
C ARG A 80 14.48 -1.95 -3.04
N SER A 81 13.50 -2.77 -2.67
CA SER A 81 12.09 -2.54 -2.96
C SER A 81 11.22 -3.53 -2.18
N ILE A 82 9.95 -3.19 -1.99
CA ILE A 82 8.92 -4.04 -1.40
C ILE A 82 7.97 -4.63 -2.44
N ILE A 83 8.12 -4.21 -3.69
CA ILE A 83 7.32 -4.67 -4.84
C ILE A 83 8.26 -4.88 -6.04
N LEU A 84 7.84 -5.72 -6.98
CA LEU A 84 8.46 -5.78 -8.30
C LEU A 84 8.05 -4.50 -9.04
N VAL A 85 8.95 -3.54 -9.08
CA VAL A 85 8.77 -2.30 -9.84
C VAL A 85 9.55 -2.46 -11.13
N ASP A 86 8.85 -2.30 -12.24
CA ASP A 86 9.52 -2.06 -13.52
C ASP A 86 10.38 -0.80 -13.34
N ARG A 87 11.67 -0.88 -13.66
CA ARG A 87 12.48 0.34 -13.75
C ARG A 87 11.94 1.13 -14.92
N LEU A 88 10.98 1.97 -14.59
CA LEU A 88 10.52 2.97 -15.52
C LEU A 88 11.74 3.79 -15.90
N PRO A 89 11.99 3.98 -17.21
CA PRO A 89 13.03 4.89 -17.64
C PRO A 89 12.67 6.25 -17.04
N ALA A 90 13.33 6.61 -15.93
CA ALA A 90 13.15 7.91 -15.33
C ALA A 90 13.55 8.94 -16.38
N GLU A 91 12.71 9.92 -16.64
CA GLU A 91 13.10 11.12 -17.39
C GLU A 91 14.39 11.65 -16.76
N PRO A 92 15.39 12.10 -17.55
CA PRO A 92 16.63 12.58 -16.98
C PRO A 92 16.40 13.68 -15.96
N GLY A 93 16.63 13.37 -14.66
CA GLY A 93 16.44 14.31 -13.55
C GLY A 93 15.14 14.11 -12.75
N ALA A 94 14.28 13.16 -13.13
CA ALA A 94 13.16 12.76 -12.30
C ALA A 94 13.67 11.90 -11.11
N PRO A 95 13.05 12.01 -9.92
CA PRO A 95 13.38 11.13 -8.79
C PRO A 95 13.05 9.68 -9.16
N ASP A 96 13.95 8.76 -8.85
CA ASP A 96 13.67 7.34 -8.99
C ASP A 96 12.61 6.94 -7.93
N PRO A 97 11.52 6.27 -8.30
CA PRO A 97 10.54 5.74 -7.36
C PRO A 97 11.17 4.88 -6.26
N ILE A 98 12.23 4.14 -6.59
CA ILE A 98 13.01 3.35 -5.65
C ILE A 98 13.68 4.25 -4.61
N ASP A 99 14.26 5.38 -5.02
CA ASP A 99 14.92 6.31 -4.09
C ASP A 99 13.94 6.90 -3.07
N ILE A 100 12.72 7.22 -3.49
CA ILE A 100 11.67 7.69 -2.58
C ILE A 100 11.25 6.56 -1.63
N SER A 101 11.02 5.36 -2.14
CA SER A 101 10.60 4.21 -1.33
C SER A 101 11.66 3.81 -0.30
N GLN A 102 12.95 4.00 -0.61
CA GLN A 102 14.05 3.70 0.31
C GLN A 102 14.04 4.55 1.58
N ASN A 103 13.38 5.71 1.59
CA ASN A 103 13.23 6.54 2.78
C ASN A 103 12.05 6.14 3.67
N MET A 104 11.15 5.30 3.17
CA MET A 104 10.03 4.78 3.97
C MET A 104 10.50 3.73 4.98
N MET A 105 9.84 3.68 6.15
CA MET A 105 10.14 2.71 7.20
C MET A 105 10.07 1.25 6.71
N ILE A 106 9.13 0.93 5.83
CA ILE A 106 8.93 -0.41 5.29
C ILE A 106 10.11 -0.92 4.46
N SER A 107 10.89 0.00 3.90
CA SER A 107 12.09 -0.28 3.10
C SER A 107 13.38 -0.17 3.92
N GLN A 108 13.29 -0.23 5.24
CA GLN A 108 14.46 -0.20 6.13
C GLN A 108 14.72 -1.57 6.74
N ASP A 109 16.02 -1.86 6.94
CA ASP A 109 16.44 -2.98 7.78
C ASP A 109 16.75 -2.51 9.22
N PRO A 110 16.78 -3.42 10.21
CA PRO A 110 17.35 -3.13 11.50
C PRO A 110 18.81 -2.62 11.39
N PRO A 111 19.26 -1.69 12.25
CA PRO A 111 18.54 -1.13 13.41
C PRO A 111 17.65 0.07 13.07
N ARG A 112 17.73 0.65 11.85
CA ARG A 112 16.95 1.86 11.50
C ARG A 112 15.44 1.58 11.49
N HIS A 113 15.00 0.45 10.92
CA HIS A 113 13.61 0.03 10.98
C HIS A 113 13.08 -0.01 12.41
N ASP A 114 13.82 -0.64 13.33
CA ASP A 114 13.36 -0.83 14.71
C ASP A 114 13.26 0.50 15.47
N ARG A 115 14.19 1.44 15.19
CA ARG A 115 14.14 2.80 15.72
C ARG A 115 12.88 3.53 15.24
N LEU A 116 12.64 3.58 13.94
CA LEU A 116 11.46 4.24 13.35
C LEU A 116 10.17 3.63 13.86
N LYS A 117 10.09 2.29 13.89
CA LYS A 117 8.94 1.54 14.39
C LYS A 117 8.66 1.85 15.86
N ALA A 118 9.70 1.91 16.71
CA ALA A 118 9.53 2.21 18.12
C ALA A 118 8.94 3.60 18.36
N LEU A 119 9.32 4.58 17.53
CA LEU A 119 8.81 5.96 17.59
C LEU A 119 7.31 6.00 17.17
N VAL A 120 6.98 5.47 16.00
CA VAL A 120 5.59 5.52 15.51
C VAL A 120 4.64 4.66 16.33
N GLN A 121 5.09 3.54 16.86
CA GLN A 121 4.26 2.63 17.68
C GLN A 121 3.70 3.31 18.94
N ARG A 122 4.35 4.35 19.44
CA ARG A 122 3.86 5.15 20.56
C ARG A 122 2.54 5.85 20.27
N ALA A 123 2.32 6.23 19.02
CA ALA A 123 1.09 6.88 18.57
C ALA A 123 -0.05 5.87 18.30
N PHE A 124 0.27 4.58 18.04
CA PHE A 124 -0.71 3.53 17.75
C PHE A 124 -0.99 2.66 18.97
N THR A 125 -1.87 3.12 19.85
CA THR A 125 -2.24 2.38 21.07
C THR A 125 -3.64 1.77 20.95
N PRO A 126 -3.93 0.65 21.66
CA PRO A 126 -5.30 0.13 21.75
C PRO A 126 -6.30 1.17 22.29
N LYS A 127 -5.86 2.06 23.16
CA LYS A 127 -6.68 3.15 23.69
C LYS A 127 -7.11 4.10 22.58
N MET A 128 -6.16 4.55 21.74
CA MET A 128 -6.45 5.41 20.59
C MET A 128 -7.46 4.75 19.63
N ALA A 129 -7.29 3.45 19.32
CA ALA A 129 -8.23 2.74 18.46
C ALA A 129 -9.66 2.72 19.03
N VAL A 130 -9.80 2.57 20.36
CA VAL A 130 -11.11 2.62 21.02
C VAL A 130 -11.70 4.04 20.99
N GLU A 131 -10.89 5.07 21.21
CA GLU A 131 -11.33 6.48 21.19
C GLU A 131 -11.86 6.89 19.82
N HIS A 132 -11.29 6.36 18.73
CA HIS A 132 -11.75 6.62 17.37
C HIS A 132 -12.93 5.74 16.90
N THR A 133 -13.39 4.75 17.71
CA THR A 133 -14.43 3.79 17.28
C THR A 133 -15.74 4.47 16.86
N GLU A 134 -16.25 5.42 17.66
CA GLU A 134 -17.51 6.10 17.32
C GLU A 134 -17.34 6.96 16.06
N ARG A 135 -16.18 7.55 15.90
CA ARG A 135 -15.86 8.34 14.74
C ARG A 135 -15.77 7.51 13.45
N MET A 136 -15.12 6.36 13.53
CA MET A 136 -15.10 5.39 12.43
C MET A 136 -16.51 4.94 12.05
N ARG A 137 -17.38 4.71 13.04
CA ARG A 137 -18.78 4.35 12.82
C ARG A 137 -19.56 5.45 12.09
N GLU A 138 -19.36 6.72 12.47
CA GLU A 138 -19.96 7.86 11.77
C GLU A 138 -19.52 7.93 10.30
N ILE A 139 -18.21 7.75 10.03
CA ILE A 139 -17.66 7.72 8.68
C ILE A 139 -18.28 6.58 7.87
N ILE A 140 -18.32 5.38 8.42
CA ILE A 140 -18.90 4.21 7.76
C ILE A 140 -20.37 4.46 7.41
N ASN A 141 -21.16 4.95 8.34
CA ASN A 141 -22.56 5.27 8.09
C ASN A 141 -22.72 6.33 6.98
N LEU A 142 -21.92 7.41 7.04
CA LEU A 142 -21.93 8.45 6.02
C LEU A 142 -21.63 7.90 4.62
N VAL A 143 -20.65 7.00 4.51
CA VAL A 143 -20.28 6.39 3.22
C VAL A 143 -21.40 5.49 2.71
N TYR A 144 -22.00 4.66 3.57
CA TYR A 144 -23.14 3.83 3.18
C TYR A 144 -24.37 4.67 2.78
N ASP A 145 -24.69 5.71 3.51
CA ASP A 145 -25.81 6.62 3.17
C ASP A 145 -25.59 7.23 1.77
N ARG A 146 -24.39 7.73 1.48
CA ARG A 146 -24.02 8.25 0.16
C ARG A 146 -24.12 7.18 -0.95
N ALA A 147 -23.66 5.96 -0.67
CA ALA A 147 -23.75 4.87 -1.62
C ALA A 147 -25.22 4.52 -1.95
N LEU A 148 -26.09 4.46 -0.94
CA LEU A 148 -27.53 4.21 -1.13
C LEU A 148 -28.26 5.36 -1.84
N GLU A 149 -27.89 6.61 -1.56
CA GLU A 149 -28.42 7.78 -2.28
C GLU A 149 -28.04 7.75 -3.77
N LYS A 150 -26.80 7.38 -4.07
CA LYS A 150 -26.29 7.23 -5.44
C LYS A 150 -26.98 6.08 -6.21
N HIS A 151 -27.40 5.04 -5.50
CA HIS A 151 -27.97 3.83 -6.05
C HIS A 151 -29.38 3.53 -5.48
N PRO A 152 -30.43 4.26 -5.93
CA PRO A 152 -31.80 4.10 -5.40
C PRO A 152 -32.40 2.70 -5.61
N ASP A 153 -31.84 1.92 -6.53
CA ASP A 153 -32.23 0.53 -6.78
C ASP A 153 -31.61 -0.47 -5.76
N GLY A 154 -30.81 0.02 -4.82
CA GLY A 154 -30.17 -0.76 -3.78
C GLY A 154 -28.95 -1.60 -4.24
N ARG A 155 -28.48 -1.42 -5.47
CA ARG A 155 -27.30 -2.11 -6.01
C ARG A 155 -26.06 -1.27 -5.83
N VAL A 156 -25.32 -1.53 -4.77
CA VAL A 156 -24.10 -0.81 -4.39
C VAL A 156 -22.88 -1.62 -4.83
N ASP A 157 -21.90 -0.96 -5.45
CA ASP A 157 -20.59 -1.53 -5.69
C ASP A 157 -19.76 -1.34 -4.41
N LEU A 158 -19.52 -2.43 -3.65
CA LEU A 158 -18.81 -2.37 -2.37
C LEU A 158 -17.36 -1.92 -2.51
N VAL A 159 -16.72 -2.12 -3.66
CA VAL A 159 -15.35 -1.64 -3.92
C VAL A 159 -15.38 -0.14 -4.19
N GLN A 160 -16.16 0.29 -5.21
CA GLN A 160 -16.15 1.66 -5.71
C GLN A 160 -16.89 2.64 -4.79
N ASP A 161 -17.99 2.22 -4.16
CA ASP A 161 -18.84 3.13 -3.38
C ASP A 161 -18.53 3.12 -1.87
N VAL A 162 -17.82 2.08 -1.37
CA VAL A 162 -17.52 1.93 0.06
C VAL A 162 -16.03 1.74 0.32
N GLY A 163 -15.42 0.72 -0.31
CA GLY A 163 -14.05 0.31 -0.05
C GLY A 163 -13.00 1.37 -0.32
N TYR A 164 -13.19 2.22 -1.33
CA TYR A 164 -12.29 3.33 -1.62
C TYR A 164 -12.40 4.51 -0.64
N PHE A 165 -13.57 4.70 -0.04
CA PHE A 165 -13.81 5.88 0.78
C PHE A 165 -13.51 5.66 2.26
N VAL A 166 -13.95 4.53 2.83
CA VAL A 166 -13.87 4.30 4.28
C VAL A 166 -12.44 4.38 4.81
N PRO A 167 -11.45 3.64 4.27
CA PRO A 167 -10.09 3.69 4.81
C PRO A 167 -9.45 5.07 4.69
N ALA A 168 -9.57 5.71 3.53
CA ALA A 168 -8.98 7.03 3.29
C ALA A 168 -9.57 8.11 4.21
N MET A 169 -10.89 8.10 4.43
CA MET A 169 -11.55 9.02 5.34
C MET A 169 -11.17 8.76 6.80
N VAL A 170 -11.04 7.49 7.21
CA VAL A 170 -10.59 7.13 8.57
C VAL A 170 -9.15 7.60 8.80
N ILE A 171 -8.24 7.35 7.85
CA ILE A 171 -6.86 7.81 7.95
C ILE A 171 -6.80 9.33 8.01
N GLY A 172 -7.51 10.04 7.13
CA GLY A 172 -7.59 11.49 7.15
C GLY A 172 -8.06 12.06 8.49
N GLU A 173 -9.13 11.47 9.04
CA GLU A 173 -9.66 11.87 10.36
C GLU A 173 -8.62 11.62 11.48
N MET A 174 -7.94 10.48 11.46
CA MET A 174 -6.89 10.17 12.46
C MET A 174 -5.71 11.13 12.36
N LEU A 175 -5.35 11.54 11.15
CA LEU A 175 -4.29 12.52 10.90
C LEU A 175 -4.68 13.94 11.30
N GLY A 176 -5.95 14.18 11.60
CA GLY A 176 -6.47 15.52 11.90
C GLY A 176 -6.69 16.38 10.66
N ALA A 177 -6.87 15.77 9.50
CA ALA A 177 -7.21 16.45 8.26
C ALA A 177 -8.66 17.00 8.33
N PRO A 178 -8.94 18.20 7.77
CA PRO A 178 -10.30 18.72 7.64
C PRO A 178 -11.21 17.77 6.87
N ARG A 179 -12.48 17.68 7.27
CA ARG A 179 -13.46 16.78 6.62
C ARG A 179 -13.75 17.13 5.17
N GLU A 180 -13.66 18.40 4.85
CA GLU A 180 -13.80 18.92 3.49
C GLU A 180 -12.74 18.37 2.55
N ASP A 181 -11.56 17.99 3.05
CA ASP A 181 -10.46 17.45 2.28
C ASP A 181 -10.59 15.94 2.02
N ALA A 182 -11.59 15.28 2.60
CA ALA A 182 -11.77 13.83 2.48
C ALA A 182 -11.82 13.33 1.03
N ALA A 183 -12.47 14.07 0.13
CA ALA A 183 -12.55 13.72 -1.29
C ALA A 183 -11.17 13.78 -1.97
N GLN A 184 -10.36 14.76 -1.62
CA GLN A 184 -9.02 14.95 -2.13
C GLN A 184 -8.07 13.87 -1.60
N LEU A 185 -8.16 13.53 -0.32
CA LEU A 185 -7.39 12.44 0.29
C LEU A 185 -7.70 11.09 -0.36
N VAL A 186 -8.98 10.83 -0.66
CA VAL A 186 -9.42 9.64 -1.40
C VAL A 186 -8.82 9.62 -2.81
N ASP A 187 -8.85 10.75 -3.52
CA ASP A 187 -8.30 10.88 -4.86
C ASP A 187 -6.79 10.58 -4.88
N TRP A 188 -6.00 11.29 -4.08
CA TRP A 188 -4.55 11.06 -3.99
C TRP A 188 -4.20 9.63 -3.62
N THR A 189 -4.93 9.06 -2.65
CA THR A 189 -4.68 7.67 -2.23
C THR A 189 -4.94 6.69 -3.36
N ASN A 190 -6.05 6.84 -4.07
CA ASN A 190 -6.41 5.94 -5.17
C ASN A 190 -5.40 6.04 -6.31
N ARG A 191 -4.99 7.24 -6.69
CA ARG A 191 -3.99 7.46 -7.76
C ARG A 191 -2.61 6.90 -7.39
N THR A 192 -2.24 6.92 -6.12
CA THR A 192 -0.93 6.41 -5.66
C THR A 192 -0.91 4.90 -5.36
N THR A 193 -2.05 4.28 -5.03
CA THR A 193 -2.12 2.85 -4.67
C THR A 193 -2.57 1.94 -5.81
N ALA A 194 -3.33 2.48 -6.77
CA ALA A 194 -3.91 1.70 -7.85
C ALA A 194 -3.18 1.90 -9.20
N PHE A 195 -1.87 2.16 -9.16
CA PHE A 195 -1.08 2.47 -10.35
C PHE A 195 -1.01 1.31 -11.37
N GLU A 196 -1.27 0.08 -10.96
CA GLU A 196 -1.37 -1.09 -11.83
C GLU A 196 -2.79 -1.34 -12.37
N ASP A 197 -3.82 -0.63 -11.88
CA ASP A 197 -5.18 -0.76 -12.37
C ASP A 197 -5.46 0.29 -13.47
N PRO A 198 -5.54 -0.12 -14.75
CA PRO A 198 -5.74 0.81 -15.87
C PRO A 198 -7.11 1.52 -15.85
N ARG A 199 -8.02 1.12 -14.94
CA ARG A 199 -9.30 1.82 -14.74
C ARG A 199 -9.15 3.01 -13.81
N MET A 200 -8.10 3.04 -12.99
CA MET A 200 -7.85 4.06 -11.97
C MET A 200 -6.75 5.02 -12.37
N VAL A 201 -5.71 4.52 -13.05
CA VAL A 201 -4.54 5.28 -13.45
C VAL A 201 -4.27 5.02 -14.94
N THR A 202 -4.21 6.09 -15.72
CA THR A 202 -4.01 6.02 -17.17
C THR A 202 -2.54 6.10 -17.57
N ASP A 203 -1.73 6.74 -16.74
CA ASP A 203 -0.29 6.86 -16.91
C ASP A 203 0.40 7.15 -15.56
N LEU A 204 1.71 7.00 -15.53
CA LEU A 204 2.52 7.22 -14.33
C LEU A 204 2.68 8.69 -13.98
N ASP A 205 2.54 9.60 -14.95
CA ASP A 205 2.53 11.04 -14.68
C ASP A 205 1.39 11.41 -13.74
N ASP A 206 0.27 10.68 -13.79
CA ASP A 206 -0.85 10.90 -12.89
C ASP A 206 -0.54 10.49 -11.44
N VAL A 207 0.19 9.39 -11.27
CA VAL A 207 0.72 8.97 -9.96
C VAL A 207 1.65 10.04 -9.38
N TRP A 208 2.60 10.53 -10.20
CA TRP A 208 3.54 11.56 -9.76
C TRP A 208 2.86 12.88 -9.40
N LYS A 209 1.87 13.30 -10.18
CA LYS A 209 1.06 14.48 -9.84
C LYS A 209 0.34 14.31 -8.50
N ALA A 210 -0.19 13.11 -8.22
CA ALA A 210 -0.81 12.86 -6.93
C ALA A 210 0.19 12.99 -5.77
N VAL A 211 1.42 12.50 -5.95
CA VAL A 211 2.50 12.66 -4.95
C VAL A 211 2.88 14.12 -4.78
N GLU A 212 3.06 14.86 -5.89
CA GLU A 212 3.40 16.30 -5.89
C GLU A 212 2.33 17.16 -5.22
N GLU A 213 1.07 16.79 -5.32
CA GLU A 213 -0.04 17.48 -4.65
C GLU A 213 -0.14 17.11 -3.16
N PHE A 214 0.05 15.83 -2.84
CA PHE A 214 -0.08 15.29 -1.49
C PHE A 214 1.06 15.74 -0.55
N MET A 215 2.31 15.70 -1.01
CA MET A 215 3.45 15.98 -0.16
C MET A 215 3.47 17.41 0.43
N PRO A 216 3.14 18.47 -0.32
CA PRO A 216 2.98 19.82 0.24
C PRO A 216 1.86 19.90 1.29
N TYR A 217 0.71 19.24 1.03
CA TYR A 217 -0.41 19.20 1.97
C TYR A 217 -0.01 18.60 3.32
N VAL A 218 0.67 17.45 3.29
CA VAL A 218 1.18 16.81 4.52
C VAL A 218 2.24 17.66 5.19
N ASN A 219 3.14 18.26 4.41
CA ASN A 219 4.18 19.15 4.94
C ASN A 219 3.59 20.32 5.73
N ASP A 220 2.55 20.96 5.20
CA ASP A 220 1.89 22.08 5.87
C ASP A 220 1.22 21.63 7.17
N MET A 221 0.56 20.47 7.15
CA MET A 221 -0.08 19.89 8.32
C MET A 221 0.95 19.52 9.40
N VAL A 222 2.07 18.89 9.03
CA VAL A 222 3.15 18.52 9.95
C VAL A 222 3.78 19.78 10.55
N THR A 223 4.10 20.79 9.72
CA THR A 223 4.68 22.07 10.16
C THR A 223 3.78 22.79 11.16
N GLU A 224 2.47 22.78 10.93
CA GLU A 224 1.53 23.35 11.88
C GLU A 224 1.54 22.61 13.21
N ARG A 225 1.54 21.27 13.19
CA ARG A 225 1.52 20.43 14.41
C ARG A 225 2.84 20.46 15.18
N GLU A 226 3.97 20.80 14.57
CA GLU A 226 5.23 21.05 15.25
C GLU A 226 5.11 22.24 16.24
N THR A 227 4.33 23.24 15.87
CA THR A 227 4.18 24.47 16.66
C THR A 227 2.87 24.56 17.46
N ASN A 228 1.81 23.97 16.92
CA ASN A 228 0.46 23.99 17.47
C ASN A 228 -0.10 22.55 17.59
N PRO A 229 0.38 21.76 18.56
CA PRO A 229 -0.08 20.38 18.72
C PRO A 229 -1.57 20.31 19.08
N THR A 230 -2.25 19.32 18.50
CA THR A 230 -3.66 19.00 18.77
C THR A 230 -3.78 17.54 19.20
N ASP A 231 -4.99 17.09 19.52
CA ASP A 231 -5.25 15.69 19.90
C ASP A 231 -5.49 14.83 18.63
N ASP A 232 -4.46 14.75 17.76
CA ASP A 232 -4.48 13.97 16.54
C ASP A 232 -3.21 13.10 16.39
N LEU A 233 -3.25 12.16 15.44
CA LEU A 233 -2.14 11.26 15.18
C LEU A 233 -0.89 12.01 14.68
N THR A 234 -1.08 13.08 13.91
CA THR A 234 0.02 13.92 13.42
C THR A 234 0.82 14.51 14.58
N SER A 235 0.13 15.14 15.53
CA SER A 235 0.76 15.68 16.75
C SER A 235 1.46 14.59 17.56
N ALA A 236 0.81 13.43 17.71
CA ALA A 236 1.38 12.32 18.47
C ALA A 236 2.68 11.79 17.85
N ILE A 237 2.78 11.74 16.51
CA ILE A 237 3.96 11.24 15.79
C ILE A 237 5.07 12.30 15.78
N VAL A 238 4.74 13.56 15.49
CA VAL A 238 5.69 14.68 15.47
C VAL A 238 6.41 14.83 16.80
N HIS A 239 5.68 14.63 17.91
CA HIS A 239 6.22 14.77 19.25
C HIS A 239 6.62 13.45 19.93
N ALA A 240 6.54 12.31 19.20
CA ALA A 240 6.99 11.02 19.71
C ALA A 240 8.49 11.05 20.04
N GLU A 241 8.86 10.54 21.22
CA GLU A 241 10.24 10.46 21.69
C GLU A 241 10.51 9.10 22.31
N VAL A 242 11.61 8.48 21.91
CA VAL A 242 12.13 7.22 22.50
C VAL A 242 13.62 7.41 22.76
N ASP A 243 14.05 7.25 24.00
CA ASP A 243 15.45 7.40 24.45
C ASP A 243 16.10 8.74 24.07
N GLY A 244 15.31 9.82 24.03
CA GLY A 244 15.74 11.16 23.64
C GLY A 244 15.80 11.41 22.14
N GLU A 245 15.45 10.43 21.32
CA GLU A 245 15.36 10.55 19.85
C GLU A 245 13.94 10.81 19.40
N ARG A 246 13.80 11.60 18.33
CA ARG A 246 12.56 11.90 17.63
C ARG A 246 12.70 11.58 16.14
N LEU A 247 11.57 11.48 15.45
CA LEU A 247 11.57 11.47 13.99
C LEU A 247 12.03 12.83 13.47
N THR A 248 12.83 12.83 12.41
CA THR A 248 13.07 14.04 11.64
C THR A 248 11.81 14.45 10.88
N HIS A 249 11.71 15.70 10.46
CA HIS A 249 10.60 16.19 9.65
C HIS A 249 10.39 15.32 8.40
N GLU A 250 11.45 14.97 7.68
CA GLU A 250 11.40 14.10 6.50
C GLU A 250 10.92 12.69 6.84
N GLU A 251 11.39 12.10 7.95
CA GLU A 251 10.91 10.78 8.42
C GLU A 251 9.42 10.80 8.75
N VAL A 252 8.89 11.89 9.28
CA VAL A 252 7.46 12.10 9.52
C VAL A 252 6.69 12.13 8.20
N LEU A 253 7.14 12.92 7.22
CA LEU A 253 6.50 13.01 5.89
C LEU A 253 6.45 11.63 5.20
N MET A 254 7.57 10.91 5.20
CA MET A 254 7.65 9.57 4.61
C MET A 254 6.78 8.56 5.35
N PHE A 255 6.63 8.70 6.66
CA PHE A 255 5.72 7.86 7.41
C PHE A 255 4.25 8.12 7.05
N PHE A 256 3.83 9.37 6.86
CA PHE A 256 2.47 9.68 6.43
C PHE A 256 2.19 9.21 5.01
N PHE A 257 3.15 9.33 4.11
CA PHE A 257 3.03 8.77 2.78
C PHE A 257 2.82 7.24 2.84
N LEU A 258 3.65 6.55 3.63
CA LEU A 258 3.51 5.10 3.86
C LEU A 258 2.15 4.75 4.48
N LEU A 259 1.67 5.51 5.45
CA LEU A 259 0.39 5.26 6.12
C LEU A 259 -0.78 5.40 5.15
N MET A 260 -0.74 6.41 4.28
CA MET A 260 -1.76 6.63 3.25
C MET A 260 -1.82 5.43 2.28
N VAL A 261 -0.68 5.00 1.76
CA VAL A 261 -0.59 3.88 0.83
C VAL A 261 -0.98 2.56 1.51
N ALA A 262 -0.31 2.20 2.60
CA ALA A 262 -0.45 0.89 3.24
C ALA A 262 -1.80 0.71 3.96
N GLY A 263 -2.34 1.77 4.55
CA GLY A 263 -3.57 1.70 5.34
C GLY A 263 -4.84 1.66 4.49
N ASN A 264 -4.80 2.16 3.26
CA ASN A 264 -5.95 2.20 2.38
C ASN A 264 -6.14 0.88 1.62
N ASP A 265 -5.16 0.48 0.84
CA ASP A 265 -5.30 -0.67 -0.07
C ASP A 265 -5.55 -1.99 0.67
N SER A 266 -4.78 -2.27 1.71
CA SER A 266 -4.93 -3.50 2.50
C SER A 266 -6.30 -3.60 3.17
N THR A 267 -6.81 -2.50 3.73
CA THR A 267 -8.12 -2.45 4.41
C THR A 267 -9.25 -2.63 3.40
N ARG A 268 -9.19 -1.96 2.25
CA ARG A 268 -10.14 -2.12 1.15
C ARG A 268 -10.18 -3.58 0.68
N SER A 269 -9.03 -4.17 0.41
CA SER A 269 -8.90 -5.53 -0.12
C SER A 269 -9.42 -6.59 0.88
N VAL A 270 -9.11 -6.46 2.16
CA VAL A 270 -9.64 -7.37 3.21
C VAL A 270 -11.15 -7.24 3.34
N PHE A 271 -11.68 -6.02 3.35
CA PHE A 271 -13.13 -5.79 3.44
C PHE A 271 -13.87 -6.40 2.25
N THR A 272 -13.46 -6.09 1.02
CA THR A 272 -14.15 -6.52 -0.19
C THR A 272 -14.04 -8.03 -0.43
N SER A 273 -12.85 -8.62 -0.20
CA SER A 273 -12.63 -10.07 -0.28
C SER A 273 -13.39 -10.83 0.82
N GLY A 274 -13.44 -10.27 2.03
CA GLY A 274 -14.24 -10.83 3.13
C GLY A 274 -15.73 -10.84 2.81
N MET A 275 -16.26 -9.74 2.28
CA MET A 275 -17.66 -9.66 1.86
C MET A 275 -17.96 -10.66 0.74
N LYS A 276 -17.10 -10.77 -0.27
CA LYS A 276 -17.23 -11.79 -1.32
C LYS A 276 -17.33 -13.19 -0.72
N SER A 277 -16.41 -13.55 0.19
CA SER A 277 -16.39 -14.87 0.86
C SER A 277 -17.63 -15.17 1.73
N LEU A 278 -18.31 -14.12 2.22
CA LEU A 278 -19.56 -14.26 2.97
C LEU A 278 -20.79 -14.40 2.07
N MET A 279 -20.68 -14.00 0.79
CA MET A 279 -21.77 -14.07 -0.20
C MET A 279 -21.74 -15.35 -1.03
N ASP A 280 -20.58 -16.01 -1.16
CA ASP A 280 -20.36 -17.31 -1.79
C ASP A 280 -20.75 -18.45 -0.84
#